data_d5187d24456ef695d33da08a6b7917df
#
_entry.id   d5187d24456ef695d33da08a6b7917df
#
_cell.length_a   1.000
_cell.length_b   1.000
_cell.length_c   1.000
_cell.angle_alpha   90.00
_cell.angle_beta   90.00
_cell.angle_gamma   90.00
#
_symmetry.space_group_name_H-M   'P 1'
#
loop_
_entity.id
_entity.type
_entity.pdbx_description
1 polymer ?
#
loop_
_entity_poly.entity_id
_entity_poly.type
_entity_poly.pdbx_seq_one_letter_code
_entity_poly.pdbx_strand_id
1 'polypeptide(L)' 'MDNSLIKQYEDYFDLFSRNGWSLLMEDIDQMIEGLDSLEYVTSMEELHNYKGQLTILKRIRGFQNAIEAAYEDLNSEELL' A
#
# COMPACT_ATOMS: atom_id res chain seq x y z
N MET A 1 -17.57 4.29 18.19
CA MET A 1 -16.20 4.37 17.68
C MET A 1 -15.39 5.36 18.48
N ASP A 2 -14.18 4.99 18.83
CA ASP A 2 -13.25 5.84 19.57
C ASP A 2 -12.85 7.05 18.71
N ASN A 3 -12.86 8.25 19.30
CA ASN A 3 -12.46 9.47 18.61
C ASN A 3 -11.01 9.42 18.11
N SER A 4 -10.12 8.74 18.84
CA SER A 4 -8.73 8.54 18.42
C SER A 4 -8.65 7.75 17.12
N LEU A 5 -9.47 6.72 17.01
CA LEU A 5 -9.51 5.87 15.82
C LEU A 5 -10.06 6.64 14.62
N ILE A 6 -11.14 7.40 14.83
CA ILE A 6 -11.70 8.25 13.77
C ILE A 6 -10.64 9.23 13.27
N LYS A 7 -9.92 9.86 14.20
CA LYS A 7 -8.86 10.83 13.86
C LYS A 7 -7.77 10.18 13.01
N GLN A 8 -7.38 8.94 13.35
CA GLN A 8 -6.38 8.21 12.56
C GLN A 8 -6.83 7.99 11.13
N TYR A 9 -8.08 7.57 10.93
CA TYR A 9 -8.60 7.38 9.57
C TYR A 9 -8.68 8.71 8.81
N GLU A 10 -9.12 9.78 9.47
CA GLU A 10 -9.16 11.10 8.85
C GLU A 10 -7.77 11.56 8.39
N ASP A 11 -6.76 11.31 9.21
CA ASP A 11 -5.37 11.65 8.86
C ASP A 11 -4.88 10.84 7.66
N TYR A 12 -5.21 9.55 7.58
CA TYR A 12 -4.88 8.74 6.41
C TYR A 12 -5.58 9.25 5.16
N PHE A 13 -6.87 9.56 5.26
CA PHE A 13 -7.62 10.06 4.10
C PHE A 13 -7.07 11.40 3.62
N ASP A 14 -6.66 12.26 4.54
CA ASP A 14 -6.00 13.51 4.19
C ASP A 14 -4.70 13.25 3.41
N LEU A 15 -3.89 12.32 3.89
CA LEU A 15 -2.66 11.92 3.20
C LEU A 15 -2.94 11.44 1.77
N PHE A 16 -3.95 10.58 1.62
CA PHE A 16 -4.27 9.99 0.32
C PHE A 16 -4.78 11.02 -0.69
N SER A 17 -5.27 12.16 -0.23
CA SER A 17 -5.77 13.23 -1.09
C SER A 17 -4.67 14.18 -1.59
N ARG A 18 -3.44 14.01 -1.11
CA ARG A 18 -2.31 14.87 -1.44
C ARG A 18 -1.65 14.45 -2.75
N ASN A 19 -1.19 15.43 -3.52
CA ASN A 19 -0.44 15.18 -4.75
C ASN A 19 0.80 14.33 -4.51
N GLY A 20 1.49 14.57 -3.40
CA GLY A 20 2.68 13.80 -3.05
C GLY A 20 2.39 12.31 -2.93
N TRP A 21 1.21 11.94 -2.41
CA TRP A 21 0.80 10.55 -2.32
C TRP A 21 0.67 9.92 -3.71
N SER A 22 0.02 10.62 -4.65
CA SER A 22 -0.12 10.13 -6.03
C SER A 22 1.24 9.95 -6.70
N LEU A 23 2.15 10.91 -6.49
CA LEU A 23 3.51 10.82 -7.04
C LEU A 23 4.26 9.64 -6.45
N LEU A 24 4.13 9.43 -5.14
CA LEU A 24 4.75 8.28 -4.49
C LEU A 24 4.23 6.97 -5.06
N MET A 25 2.92 6.88 -5.29
CA MET A 25 2.31 5.67 -5.85
C MET A 25 2.80 5.41 -7.28
N GLU A 26 2.99 6.45 -8.07
CA GLU A 26 3.58 6.31 -9.41
C GLU A 26 5.01 5.78 -9.32
N ASP A 27 5.80 6.30 -8.40
CA ASP A 27 7.17 5.82 -8.18
C ASP A 27 7.18 4.36 -7.74
N ILE A 28 6.27 3.98 -6.84
CA ILE A 28 6.13 2.60 -6.38
C ILE A 28 5.77 1.68 -7.56
N ASP A 29 4.85 2.11 -8.42
CA ASP A 29 4.46 1.34 -9.60
C ASP A 29 5.67 1.11 -10.53
N GLN A 30 6.52 2.11 -10.71
CA GLN A 30 7.73 1.97 -11.51
C GLN A 30 8.71 0.99 -10.89
N MET A 31 8.86 1.02 -9.56
CA MET A 31 9.71 0.07 -8.85
C MET A 31 9.21 -1.36 -9.00
N ILE A 32 7.89 -1.56 -8.87
CA ILE A 32 7.26 -2.87 -9.05
C ILE A 32 7.52 -3.38 -10.47
N GLU A 33 7.31 -2.53 -11.47
CA GLU A 33 7.52 -2.89 -12.87
C GLU A 33 8.95 -3.31 -13.14
N GLY A 34 9.92 -2.59 -12.55
CA GLY A 34 11.33 -2.91 -12.68
C GLY A 34 11.68 -4.26 -12.05
N LEU A 35 11.06 -4.60 -10.92
CA LEU A 35 11.32 -5.87 -10.23
C LEU A 35 10.60 -7.05 -10.87
N ASP A 36 9.52 -6.82 -11.61
CA ASP A 36 8.82 -7.88 -12.32
C ASP A 36 9.61 -8.42 -13.51
N SER A 37 10.65 -7.70 -13.95
CA SER A 37 11.54 -8.18 -15.01
C SER A 37 12.52 -9.19 -14.42
N LEU A 38 12.43 -10.46 -14.83
CA LEU A 38 13.31 -11.52 -14.36
C LEU A 38 14.61 -11.63 -15.16
N GLU A 39 14.81 -10.75 -16.13
CA GLU A 39 15.98 -10.80 -17.03
C GLU A 39 17.31 -10.64 -16.29
N TYR A 40 17.29 -9.97 -15.14
CA TYR A 40 18.50 -9.67 -14.37
C TYR A 40 18.73 -10.63 -13.23
N VAL A 41 17.89 -11.66 -13.08
CA VAL A 41 18.01 -12.62 -11.98
C VAL A 41 18.98 -13.71 -12.41
N THR A 42 20.12 -13.79 -11.73
CA THR A 42 21.19 -14.77 -12.06
C THR A 42 21.32 -15.87 -11.03
N SER A 43 20.62 -15.81 -9.89
CA SER A 43 20.70 -16.82 -8.83
C SER A 43 19.39 -16.93 -8.07
N MET A 44 19.24 -18.04 -7.34
CA MET A 44 18.08 -18.22 -6.46
C MET A 44 18.07 -17.22 -5.32
N GLU A 45 19.23 -16.84 -4.81
CA GLU A 45 19.36 -15.84 -3.77
C GLU A 45 18.83 -14.48 -4.23
N GLU A 46 19.22 -14.05 -5.43
CA GLU A 46 18.71 -12.81 -6.02
C GLU A 46 17.21 -12.88 -6.23
N LEU A 47 16.70 -14.02 -6.69
CA LEU A 47 15.27 -14.20 -6.91
C LEU A 47 14.49 -14.03 -5.61
N HIS A 48 14.95 -14.63 -4.52
CA HIS A 48 14.31 -14.50 -3.21
C HIS A 48 14.34 -13.06 -2.73
N ASN A 49 15.45 -12.36 -2.94
CA ASN A 49 15.61 -10.98 -2.55
C ASN A 49 14.61 -10.08 -3.33
N TYR A 50 14.52 -10.27 -4.64
CA TYR A 50 13.59 -9.50 -5.48
C TYR A 50 12.14 -9.78 -5.12
N LYS A 51 11.80 -11.04 -4.82
CA LYS A 51 10.45 -11.40 -4.38
C LYS A 51 10.10 -10.73 -3.06
N GLY A 52 11.04 -10.65 -2.13
CA GLY A 52 10.86 -9.95 -0.86
C GLY A 52 10.58 -8.46 -1.05
N GLN A 53 11.39 -7.82 -1.89
CA GLN A 53 11.20 -6.40 -2.22
C GLN A 53 9.85 -6.17 -2.88
N LEU A 54 9.48 -7.02 -3.84
CA LEU A 54 8.23 -6.90 -4.56
C LEU A 54 7.02 -7.04 -3.62
N THR A 55 7.10 -7.98 -2.68
CA THR A 55 6.04 -8.20 -1.69
C THR A 55 5.79 -6.93 -0.87
N ILE A 56 6.87 -6.30 -0.40
CA ILE A 56 6.75 -5.08 0.40
C ILE A 56 6.20 -3.92 -0.43
N LEU A 57 6.70 -3.76 -1.66
CA LEU A 57 6.23 -2.69 -2.54
C LEU A 57 4.74 -2.84 -2.86
N LYS A 58 4.29 -4.06 -3.13
CA LYS A 58 2.87 -4.32 -3.40
C LYS A 58 2.01 -4.06 -2.17
N ARG A 59 2.53 -4.35 -0.97
CA ARG A 59 1.84 -4.04 0.28
C ARG A 59 1.66 -2.53 0.44
N ILE A 60 2.72 -1.75 0.18
CA ILE A 60 2.65 -0.29 0.25
C ILE A 60 1.68 0.24 -0.81
N ARG A 61 1.75 -0.31 -2.02
CA ARG A 61 0.86 0.11 -3.11
C ARG A 61 -0.62 -0.13 -2.79
N GLY A 62 -0.91 -1.20 -2.06
CA GLY A 62 -2.27 -1.55 -1.67
C GLY A 62 -2.73 -0.93 -0.35
N PHE A 63 -1.88 -0.12 0.29
CA PHE A 63 -2.16 0.40 1.63
C PHE A 63 -3.43 1.25 1.66
N GLN A 64 -3.62 2.14 0.69
CA GLN A 64 -4.81 2.98 0.62
C GLN A 64 -6.09 2.15 0.56
N ASN A 65 -6.11 1.15 -0.32
CA ASN A 65 -7.29 0.27 -0.45
C ASN A 65 -7.55 -0.50 0.84
N ALA A 66 -6.49 -0.94 1.52
CA ALA A 66 -6.63 -1.66 2.78
C ALA A 66 -7.24 -0.77 3.88
N ILE A 67 -6.79 0.48 3.97
CA ILE A 67 -7.32 1.44 4.95
C ILE A 67 -8.78 1.77 4.64
N GLU A 68 -9.11 2.00 3.38
CA GLU A 68 -10.49 2.29 2.96
C GLU A 68 -11.42 1.12 3.28
N ALA A 69 -10.98 -0.11 3.02
CA ALA A 69 -11.76 -1.31 3.31
C ALA A 69 -11.98 -1.49 4.82
N ALA A 70 -10.94 -1.27 5.61
CA ALA A 70 -11.04 -1.37 7.06
C ALA A 70 -12.02 -0.33 7.62
N TYR A 71 -12.00 0.87 7.08
CA TYR A 71 -12.92 1.93 7.50
C TYR A 71 -14.37 1.57 7.18
N GLU A 72 -14.62 1.04 5.98
CA GLU A 72 -15.95 0.60 5.59
C GLU A 72 -16.47 -0.53 6.48
N ASP A 73 -15.61 -1.47 6.83
CA ASP A 73 -15.97 -2.57 7.74
C ASP A 73 -16.38 -2.05 9.11
N LEU A 74 -15.65 -1.08 9.65
CA LEU A 74 -16.00 -0.46 10.92
C LEU A 74 -17.35 0.24 10.87
N ASN A 75 -17.61 0.98 9.80
CA ASN A 75 -18.87 1.66 9.62
C ASN A 75 -20.04 0.68 9.49
N SER A 76 -19.83 -0.42 8.78
CA SER A 76 -20.83 -1.47 8.62
C SER A 76 -21.18 -2.11 9.96
N GLU A 77 -20.19 -2.37 10.80
CA GLU A 77 -20.40 -2.92 12.13
C GLU A 77 -21.21 -1.98 13.02
N GLU A 78 -20.94 -0.68 12.95
CA GLU A 78 -21.67 0.32 13.73
C GLU A 78 -23.14 0.46 13.29
N LEU A 79 -23.43 0.20 12.02
CA LEU A 79 -24.78 0.29 11.50
C LEU A 79 -25.65 -0.92 11.85
N LEU A 80 -25.01 -2.00 12.27
CA LEU A 80 -25.73 -3.19 12.71
C LEU A 80 -26.08 -3.11 14.20
#